data_f93bc3393cd1af1a326bced5f0a0011b
#
_entry.id   f93bc3393cd1af1a326bced5f0a0011b
#
_cell.length_a   1.000
_cell.length_b   1.000
_cell.length_c   1.000
_cell.angle_alpha   90.00
_cell.angle_beta   90.00
_cell.angle_gamma   90.00
#
_symmetry.space_group_name_H-M   'P 1'
#
loop_
_entity.id
_entity.type
_entity.pdbx_description
1 polymer ?
#
loop_
_entity_poly.entity_id
_entity_poly.type
_entity_poly.pdbx_seq_one_letter_code
_entity_poly.pdbx_strand_id
1 'polypeptide(L)'
;MPTGFFTHDLCHSYQQGPDSPESPERIDAIEDRMIAMGLSRVVTVLPSAPASMEDVLRAHDKSYVQELEQASREAQRTGEKQISEDTFINALSFEAALKSAGAAIEAVRQVCAGTIRNAFACVRPPGHHAGRNFAHGFCLINSVACAALHALDVLGLKRVAIVDFDVHRADGTEDIIKGDDRIALFSLYQETAFPFGLQPAQASNIVNAPMPEGSDGADVLKVVNDVWIPRLLMFKPDLILVSAGFDAHRDEKQALFKLTEFDYSFMTIEVMRVARAVCG
;
A
#
# COMPACT_ATOMS: atom_id res chain seq x y z
N MET A 1 -8.55 14.57 -17.55
CA MET A 1 -7.18 14.04 -17.31
C MET A 1 -7.28 12.54 -17.19
N PRO A 2 -6.30 11.77 -17.69
CA PRO A 2 -6.30 10.31 -17.66
C PRO A 2 -5.98 9.78 -16.26
N THR A 3 -6.20 8.47 -16.07
CA THR A 3 -5.65 7.70 -14.95
C THR A 3 -4.23 7.25 -15.30
N GLY A 4 -3.25 7.52 -14.44
CA GLY A 4 -1.90 7.00 -14.57
C GLY A 4 -1.81 5.55 -14.10
N PHE A 5 -1.06 4.73 -14.82
CA PHE A 5 -0.72 3.37 -14.43
C PHE A 5 0.79 3.24 -14.32
N PHE A 6 1.27 2.78 -13.16
CA PHE A 6 2.68 2.63 -12.86
C PHE A 6 2.99 1.17 -12.53
N THR A 7 4.01 0.64 -13.14
CA THR A 7 4.54 -0.69 -12.87
C THR A 7 6.05 -0.69 -13.15
N HIS A 8 6.73 -1.79 -12.90
CA HIS A 8 8.15 -1.95 -13.24
C HIS A 8 8.48 -3.41 -13.57
N ASP A 9 9.54 -3.59 -14.34
CA ASP A 9 10.01 -4.88 -14.85
C ASP A 9 10.30 -5.93 -13.78
N LEU A 10 10.82 -5.51 -12.62
CA LEU A 10 11.11 -6.43 -11.52
C LEU A 10 9.87 -7.04 -10.86
N CYS A 11 8.67 -6.46 -11.09
CA CYS A 11 7.42 -7.07 -10.62
C CYS A 11 7.20 -8.49 -11.15
N HIS A 12 7.72 -8.79 -12.37
CA HIS A 12 7.60 -10.09 -13.03
C HIS A 12 8.73 -11.06 -12.69
N SER A 13 9.82 -10.59 -12.07
CA SER A 13 11.02 -11.42 -11.83
C SER A 13 11.43 -11.56 -10.36
N TYR A 14 10.99 -10.63 -9.51
CA TYR A 14 11.19 -10.70 -8.08
C TYR A 14 10.32 -11.78 -7.44
N GLN A 15 10.88 -12.57 -6.52
CA GLN A 15 10.18 -13.63 -5.77
C GLN A 15 10.45 -13.54 -4.28
N GLN A 16 9.47 -13.93 -3.49
CA GLN A 16 9.44 -13.87 -2.02
C GLN A 16 9.69 -15.23 -1.35
N GLY A 17 10.34 -16.14 -2.02
CA GLY A 17 10.50 -17.52 -1.56
C GLY A 17 9.60 -18.50 -2.31
N PRO A 18 9.89 -19.82 -2.20
CA PRO A 18 9.33 -20.82 -3.12
C PRO A 18 7.82 -21.04 -2.99
N ASP A 19 7.24 -20.83 -1.82
CA ASP A 19 5.84 -21.11 -1.54
C ASP A 19 5.05 -19.84 -1.13
N SER A 20 5.61 -18.67 -1.41
CA SER A 20 4.96 -17.40 -1.07
C SER A 20 3.73 -17.13 -1.94
N PRO A 21 2.58 -16.75 -1.37
CA PRO A 21 1.42 -16.29 -2.12
C PRO A 21 1.67 -14.95 -2.84
N GLU A 22 2.70 -14.20 -2.39
CA GLU A 22 3.16 -12.98 -3.02
C GLU A 22 4.06 -13.35 -4.21
N SER A 23 3.48 -13.44 -5.41
CA SER A 23 4.13 -13.98 -6.60
C SER A 23 4.01 -13.08 -7.84
N PRO A 24 4.90 -13.23 -8.85
CA PRO A 24 4.86 -12.47 -10.10
C PRO A 24 3.53 -12.62 -10.84
N GLU A 25 2.92 -13.80 -10.82
CA GLU A 25 1.68 -14.12 -11.51
C GLU A 25 0.52 -13.21 -11.11
N ARG A 26 0.59 -12.56 -9.95
CA ARG A 26 -0.41 -11.57 -9.50
C ARG A 26 -0.42 -10.35 -10.44
N ILE A 27 0.75 -9.88 -10.85
CA ILE A 27 0.88 -8.75 -11.78
C ILE A 27 0.42 -9.16 -13.17
N ASP A 28 0.86 -10.33 -13.65
CA ASP A 28 0.47 -10.89 -14.95
C ASP A 28 -1.07 -11.00 -15.05
N ALA A 29 -1.71 -11.51 -14.00
CA ALA A 29 -3.18 -11.64 -13.96
C ALA A 29 -3.89 -10.28 -14.03
N ILE A 30 -3.35 -9.25 -13.37
CA ILE A 30 -3.92 -7.88 -13.42
C ILE A 30 -3.74 -7.30 -14.82
N GLU A 31 -2.55 -7.39 -15.41
CA GLU A 31 -2.26 -6.84 -16.74
C GLU A 31 -3.07 -7.54 -17.82
N ASP A 32 -3.16 -8.87 -17.80
CA ASP A 32 -4.00 -9.66 -18.70
C ASP A 32 -5.47 -9.26 -18.58
N ARG A 33 -5.96 -9.06 -17.36
CA ARG A 33 -7.33 -8.62 -17.14
C ARG A 33 -7.57 -7.19 -17.65
N MET A 34 -6.62 -6.30 -17.46
CA MET A 34 -6.69 -4.93 -18.01
C MET A 34 -6.74 -4.94 -19.54
N ILE A 35 -5.97 -5.81 -20.21
CA ILE A 35 -6.00 -6.00 -21.66
C ILE A 35 -7.37 -6.53 -22.08
N ALA A 36 -7.83 -7.62 -21.46
CA ALA A 36 -9.09 -8.27 -21.78
C ALA A 36 -10.31 -7.34 -21.64
N MET A 37 -10.27 -6.45 -20.65
CA MET A 37 -11.33 -5.45 -20.40
C MET A 37 -11.17 -4.16 -21.21
N GLY A 38 -10.09 -4.03 -22.00
CA GLY A 38 -9.77 -2.82 -22.76
C GLY A 38 -9.31 -1.64 -21.92
N LEU A 39 -9.05 -1.84 -20.62
CA LEU A 39 -8.59 -0.79 -19.71
C LEU A 39 -7.20 -0.26 -20.06
N SER A 40 -6.33 -1.10 -20.61
CA SER A 40 -5.02 -0.71 -21.11
C SER A 40 -5.04 0.42 -22.17
N ARG A 41 -6.20 0.66 -22.80
CA ARG A 41 -6.40 1.71 -23.81
C ARG A 41 -6.85 3.05 -23.20
N VAL A 42 -7.28 3.05 -21.95
CA VAL A 42 -7.85 4.24 -21.28
C VAL A 42 -7.01 4.75 -20.13
N VAL A 43 -6.03 3.96 -19.67
CA VAL A 43 -5.00 4.40 -18.73
C VAL A 43 -3.76 4.89 -19.49
N THR A 44 -2.97 5.74 -18.85
CA THR A 44 -1.67 6.15 -19.37
C THR A 44 -0.57 5.45 -18.56
N VAL A 45 0.16 4.56 -19.21
CA VAL A 45 1.34 3.94 -18.57
C VAL A 45 2.45 4.99 -18.49
N LEU A 46 2.96 5.20 -17.30
CA LEU A 46 3.96 6.22 -17.00
C LEU A 46 5.19 5.57 -16.37
N PRO A 47 6.41 6.04 -16.75
CA PRO A 47 7.64 5.56 -16.12
C PRO A 47 7.78 6.11 -14.71
N SER A 48 8.49 5.36 -13.87
CA SER A 48 8.95 5.82 -12.55
C SER A 48 10.42 5.44 -12.35
N ALA A 49 11.17 6.32 -11.69
CA ALA A 49 12.49 6.00 -11.18
C ALA A 49 12.37 5.25 -9.84
N PRO A 50 13.36 4.47 -9.42
CA PRO A 50 13.45 3.98 -8.05
C PRO A 50 13.39 5.15 -7.05
N ALA A 51 12.79 4.95 -5.88
CA ALA A 51 12.77 5.94 -4.82
C ALA A 51 14.19 6.36 -4.44
N SER A 52 14.38 7.64 -4.18
CA SER A 52 15.62 8.14 -3.63
C SER A 52 15.84 7.66 -2.19
N MET A 53 17.09 7.51 -1.78
CA MET A 53 17.37 7.18 -0.37
C MET A 53 16.83 8.25 0.58
N GLU A 54 16.79 9.50 0.17
CA GLU A 54 16.19 10.58 0.96
C GLU A 54 14.71 10.35 1.20
N ASP A 55 13.95 9.95 0.18
CA ASP A 55 12.52 9.67 0.31
C ASP A 55 12.25 8.42 1.18
N VAL A 56 13.07 7.37 1.03
CA VAL A 56 12.95 6.16 1.86
C VAL A 56 13.26 6.47 3.32
N LEU A 57 14.28 7.27 3.60
CA LEU A 57 14.69 7.63 4.96
C LEU A 57 13.74 8.61 5.67
N ARG A 58 12.73 9.15 4.99
CA ARG A 58 11.61 9.85 5.64
C ARG A 58 10.74 8.87 6.44
N ALA A 59 10.55 7.66 5.89
CA ALA A 59 9.69 6.64 6.49
C ALA A 59 10.45 5.63 7.35
N HIS A 60 11.70 5.33 7.01
CA HIS A 60 12.48 4.24 7.59
C HIS A 60 13.78 4.68 8.22
N ASP A 61 14.22 3.98 9.25
CA ASP A 61 15.50 4.21 9.89
C ASP A 61 16.65 3.79 8.96
N LYS A 62 17.74 4.57 8.98
CA LYS A 62 18.90 4.36 8.11
C LYS A 62 19.53 2.97 8.31
N SER A 63 19.64 2.52 9.55
CA SER A 63 20.21 1.20 9.88
C SER A 63 19.38 0.08 9.25
N TYR A 64 18.06 0.16 9.36
CA TYR A 64 17.12 -0.79 8.76
C TYR A 64 17.28 -0.87 7.24
N VAL A 65 17.32 0.28 6.55
CA VAL A 65 17.47 0.32 5.09
C VAL A 65 18.82 -0.28 4.67
N GLN A 66 19.89 -0.01 5.43
CA GLN A 66 21.21 -0.61 5.19
C GLN A 66 21.21 -2.13 5.41
N GLU A 67 20.47 -2.63 6.39
CA GLU A 67 20.30 -4.07 6.63
C GLU A 67 19.58 -4.75 5.47
N LEU A 68 18.51 -4.15 4.92
CA LEU A 68 17.82 -4.67 3.74
C LEU A 68 18.73 -4.72 2.51
N GLU A 69 19.48 -3.63 2.25
CA GLU A 69 20.44 -3.58 1.14
C GLU A 69 21.53 -4.66 1.30
N GLN A 70 22.09 -4.79 2.50
CA GLN A 70 23.10 -5.80 2.78
C GLN A 70 22.54 -7.23 2.63
N ALA A 71 21.33 -7.48 3.11
CA ALA A 71 20.67 -8.78 2.97
C ALA A 71 20.45 -9.15 1.50
N SER A 72 20.05 -8.20 0.65
CA SER A 72 19.90 -8.42 -0.78
C SER A 72 21.24 -8.72 -1.47
N ARG A 73 22.31 -8.02 -1.08
CA ARG A 73 23.68 -8.32 -1.57
C ARG A 73 24.17 -9.70 -1.12
N GLU A 74 23.91 -10.11 0.10
CA GLU A 74 24.25 -11.44 0.60
C GLU A 74 23.49 -12.52 -0.18
N ALA A 75 22.21 -12.32 -0.45
CA ALA A 75 21.36 -13.22 -1.20
C ALA A 75 21.82 -13.43 -2.66
N GLN A 76 22.62 -12.54 -3.23
CA GLN A 76 23.30 -12.80 -4.53
C GLN A 76 24.19 -14.05 -4.51
N ARG A 77 24.69 -14.44 -3.34
CA ARG A 77 25.55 -15.60 -3.18
C ARG A 77 24.83 -16.82 -2.61
N THR A 78 23.80 -16.59 -1.81
CA THR A 78 23.08 -17.65 -1.09
C THR A 78 21.74 -18.03 -1.74
N GLY A 79 21.27 -17.23 -2.70
CA GLY A 79 19.97 -17.36 -3.35
C GLY A 79 18.87 -16.55 -2.64
N GLU A 80 18.71 -16.76 -1.34
CA GLU A 80 17.75 -16.02 -0.52
C GLU A 80 18.22 -15.88 0.93
N LYS A 81 17.59 -14.97 1.66
CA LYS A 81 17.79 -14.76 3.09
C LYS A 81 16.44 -14.46 3.75
N GLN A 82 16.11 -15.18 4.80
CA GLN A 82 14.94 -14.91 5.62
C GLN A 82 15.19 -13.69 6.52
N ILE A 83 14.24 -12.76 6.54
CA ILE A 83 14.30 -11.51 7.33
C ILE A 83 13.36 -11.61 8.54
N SER A 84 12.18 -12.16 8.33
CA SER A 84 11.20 -12.46 9.39
C SER A 84 10.54 -13.81 9.13
N GLU A 85 9.56 -14.19 9.93
CA GLU A 85 8.90 -15.49 9.84
C GLU A 85 8.34 -15.77 8.43
N ASP A 86 7.84 -14.74 7.75
CA ASP A 86 7.13 -14.82 6.48
C ASP A 86 7.77 -14.01 5.33
N THR A 87 8.88 -13.32 5.59
CA THR A 87 9.48 -12.39 4.64
C THR A 87 10.90 -12.80 4.27
N PHE A 88 11.13 -12.95 2.97
CA PHE A 88 12.40 -13.37 2.40
C PHE A 88 12.96 -12.29 1.47
N ILE A 89 14.27 -12.22 1.37
CA ILE A 89 15.00 -11.33 0.46
C ILE A 89 15.85 -12.17 -0.49
N ASN A 90 15.78 -11.87 -1.77
CA ASN A 90 16.72 -12.33 -2.80
C ASN A 90 17.54 -11.17 -3.38
N ALA A 91 18.35 -11.45 -4.39
CA ALA A 91 19.23 -10.46 -5.01
C ALA A 91 18.49 -9.24 -5.60
N LEU A 92 17.21 -9.38 -5.98
CA LEU A 92 16.41 -8.33 -6.63
C LEU A 92 15.51 -7.57 -5.65
N SER A 93 15.32 -8.08 -4.43
CA SER A 93 14.31 -7.61 -3.49
C SER A 93 14.45 -6.14 -3.12
N PHE A 94 15.66 -5.69 -2.81
CA PHE A 94 15.90 -4.30 -2.41
C PHE A 94 15.65 -3.33 -3.57
N GLU A 95 16.11 -3.66 -4.77
CA GLU A 95 15.85 -2.86 -5.97
C GLU A 95 14.35 -2.82 -6.31
N ALA A 96 13.66 -3.98 -6.26
CA ALA A 96 12.22 -4.06 -6.47
C ALA A 96 11.44 -3.18 -5.47
N ALA A 97 11.82 -3.21 -4.18
CA ALA A 97 11.21 -2.38 -3.15
C ALA A 97 11.43 -0.88 -3.40
N LEU A 98 12.63 -0.48 -3.83
CA LEU A 98 12.90 0.91 -4.22
C LEU A 98 12.07 1.33 -5.44
N LYS A 99 11.90 0.46 -6.44
CA LYS A 99 11.06 0.74 -7.62
C LYS A 99 9.58 0.83 -7.25
N SER A 100 9.08 -0.02 -6.35
CA SER A 100 7.72 0.05 -5.85
C SER A 100 7.43 1.37 -5.13
N ALA A 101 8.32 1.78 -4.22
CA ALA A 101 8.20 3.07 -3.55
C ALA A 101 8.31 4.25 -4.53
N GLY A 102 9.23 4.15 -5.50
CA GLY A 102 9.40 5.16 -6.56
C GLY A 102 8.16 5.33 -7.43
N ALA A 103 7.48 4.24 -7.76
CA ALA A 103 6.21 4.28 -8.51
C ALA A 103 5.10 5.00 -7.71
N ALA A 104 4.98 4.73 -6.41
CA ALA A 104 4.02 5.40 -5.54
C ALA A 104 4.33 6.91 -5.42
N ILE A 105 5.60 7.28 -5.24
CA ILE A 105 6.04 8.68 -5.16
C ILE A 105 5.77 9.41 -6.49
N GLU A 106 6.13 8.80 -7.62
CA GLU A 106 5.91 9.43 -8.92
C GLU A 106 4.42 9.57 -9.24
N ALA A 107 3.59 8.60 -8.86
CA ALA A 107 2.14 8.70 -8.96
C ALA A 107 1.61 9.93 -8.21
N VAL A 108 2.07 10.16 -6.99
CA VAL A 108 1.74 11.35 -6.18
C VAL A 108 2.19 12.64 -6.86
N ARG A 109 3.44 12.68 -7.36
CA ARG A 109 3.97 13.86 -8.08
C ARG A 109 3.11 14.24 -9.28
N GLN A 110 2.74 13.25 -10.10
CA GLN A 110 1.95 13.45 -11.30
C GLN A 110 0.50 13.91 -11.01
N VAL A 111 -0.10 13.35 -9.94
CA VAL A 111 -1.43 13.77 -9.48
C VAL A 111 -1.39 15.20 -8.94
N CYS A 112 -0.43 15.52 -8.07
CA CYS A 112 -0.28 16.85 -7.49
C CYS A 112 0.09 17.93 -8.53
N ALA A 113 0.84 17.54 -9.59
CA ALA A 113 1.13 18.43 -10.72
C ALA A 113 -0.08 18.61 -11.65
N GLY A 114 -1.16 17.87 -11.48
CA GLY A 114 -2.34 17.92 -12.33
C GLY A 114 -2.14 17.34 -13.73
N THR A 115 -1.10 16.53 -13.97
CA THR A 115 -0.86 15.86 -15.26
C THR A 115 -1.77 14.65 -15.46
N ILE A 116 -2.09 13.97 -14.37
CA ILE A 116 -3.08 12.89 -14.29
C ILE A 116 -4.09 13.20 -13.19
N ARG A 117 -5.27 12.59 -13.27
CA ARG A 117 -6.33 12.82 -12.28
C ARG A 117 -6.20 11.93 -11.06
N ASN A 118 -5.82 10.70 -11.27
CA ASN A 118 -5.57 9.67 -10.28
C ASN A 118 -4.58 8.65 -10.85
N ALA A 119 -4.09 7.76 -10.00
CA ALA A 119 -3.10 6.77 -10.40
C ALA A 119 -3.38 5.41 -9.75
N PHE A 120 -2.90 4.37 -10.39
CA PHE A 120 -2.79 3.02 -9.86
C PHE A 120 -1.34 2.55 -10.01
N ALA A 121 -0.68 2.31 -8.88
CA ALA A 121 0.66 1.71 -8.83
C ALA A 121 0.50 0.19 -8.63
N CYS A 122 0.65 -0.56 -9.73
CA CYS A 122 0.61 -2.01 -9.75
C CYS A 122 2.03 -2.54 -9.59
N VAL A 123 2.46 -2.70 -8.34
CA VAL A 123 3.85 -2.94 -8.00
C VAL A 123 4.02 -4.05 -6.96
N ARG A 124 5.20 -4.66 -6.93
CA ARG A 124 5.68 -5.64 -5.97
C ARG A 124 7.12 -5.32 -5.61
N PRO A 125 7.55 -5.55 -4.35
CA PRO A 125 6.80 -6.08 -3.18
C PRO A 125 5.75 -5.11 -2.63
N PRO A 126 4.80 -5.61 -1.78
CA PRO A 126 3.89 -4.77 -1.01
C PRO A 126 4.64 -3.98 0.07
N GLY A 127 3.93 -3.11 0.84
CA GLY A 127 4.63 -2.21 1.74
C GLY A 127 3.97 -1.94 3.09
N HIS A 128 2.68 -2.15 3.27
CA HIS A 128 1.94 -1.63 4.42
C HIS A 128 2.31 -2.25 5.79
N HIS A 129 2.95 -3.43 5.79
CA HIS A 129 3.50 -4.07 6.98
C HIS A 129 4.95 -3.67 7.28
N ALA A 130 5.67 -3.00 6.38
CA ALA A 130 7.00 -2.50 6.69
C ALA A 130 6.93 -1.30 7.62
N GLY A 131 7.43 -1.44 8.83
CA GLY A 131 7.51 -0.38 9.82
C GLY A 131 8.79 0.45 9.69
N ARG A 132 9.02 1.34 10.64
CA ARG A 132 10.19 2.23 10.61
C ARG A 132 11.51 1.46 10.59
N ASN A 133 11.57 0.33 11.28
CA ASN A 133 12.79 -0.48 11.44
C ASN A 133 12.55 -2.00 11.43
N PHE A 134 11.44 -2.45 10.83
CA PHE A 134 11.15 -3.88 10.70
C PHE A 134 10.47 -4.21 9.37
N ALA A 135 10.68 -5.45 8.91
CA ALA A 135 10.05 -6.06 7.74
C ALA A 135 9.28 -7.31 8.15
N HIS A 136 8.04 -7.45 7.72
CA HIS A 136 7.23 -8.67 7.79
C HIS A 136 6.04 -8.58 6.82
N GLY A 137 5.20 -9.61 6.74
CA GLY A 137 4.04 -9.62 5.84
C GLY A 137 4.45 -9.37 4.38
N PHE A 138 5.59 -9.94 3.94
CA PHE A 138 6.17 -9.76 2.61
C PHE A 138 6.65 -8.34 2.28
N CYS A 139 6.54 -7.40 3.22
CA CYS A 139 6.81 -5.98 3.02
C CYS A 139 8.23 -5.59 3.44
N LEU A 140 8.92 -4.83 2.59
CA LEU A 140 10.29 -4.37 2.83
C LEU A 140 10.39 -2.85 2.99
N ILE A 141 9.76 -2.09 2.11
CA ILE A 141 9.69 -0.62 2.16
C ILE A 141 8.21 -0.23 2.10
N ASN A 142 7.80 0.66 2.98
CA ASN A 142 6.41 1.14 3.03
C ASN A 142 6.18 2.22 1.97
N SER A 143 5.81 1.78 0.78
CA SER A 143 5.63 2.64 -0.39
C SER A 143 4.60 3.75 -0.17
N VAL A 144 3.49 3.44 0.53
CA VAL A 144 2.43 4.43 0.78
C VAL A 144 2.87 5.46 1.81
N ALA A 145 3.62 5.07 2.85
CA ALA A 145 4.16 5.99 3.84
C ALA A 145 5.27 6.89 3.23
N CYS A 146 6.17 6.32 2.40
CA CYS A 146 7.15 7.12 1.65
C CYS A 146 6.46 8.16 0.77
N ALA A 147 5.42 7.78 0.03
CA ALA A 147 4.67 8.69 -0.84
C ALA A 147 3.91 9.76 -0.04
N ALA A 148 3.32 9.41 1.10
CA ALA A 148 2.64 10.37 1.99
C ALA A 148 3.62 11.42 2.54
N LEU A 149 4.76 10.98 3.06
CA LEU A 149 5.79 11.88 3.59
C LEU A 149 6.44 12.74 2.49
N HIS A 150 6.66 12.19 1.30
CA HIS A 150 7.09 12.97 0.14
C HIS A 150 6.08 14.07 -0.22
N ALA A 151 4.78 13.74 -0.22
CA ALA A 151 3.72 14.72 -0.49
C ALA A 151 3.74 15.89 0.51
N LEU A 152 3.96 15.60 1.78
CA LEU A 152 4.01 16.60 2.84
C LEU A 152 5.31 17.43 2.79
N ASP A 153 6.46 16.75 2.80
CA ASP A 153 7.75 17.36 3.06
C ASP A 153 8.40 17.95 1.80
N VAL A 154 8.07 17.42 0.60
CA VAL A 154 8.66 17.85 -0.68
C VAL A 154 7.66 18.66 -1.51
N LEU A 155 6.41 18.19 -1.61
CA LEU A 155 5.40 18.88 -2.42
C LEU A 155 4.62 19.93 -1.61
N GLY A 156 4.79 19.98 -0.28
CA GLY A 156 4.22 21.01 0.58
C GLY A 156 2.73 20.87 0.88
N LEU A 157 2.15 19.69 0.67
CA LEU A 157 0.78 19.40 1.10
C LEU A 157 0.68 19.54 2.63
N LYS A 158 -0.53 19.79 3.12
CA LYS A 158 -0.75 19.99 4.56
C LYS A 158 -1.24 18.74 5.24
N ARG A 159 -2.10 17.96 4.57
CA ARG A 159 -2.73 16.77 5.13
C ARG A 159 -2.86 15.68 4.07
N VAL A 160 -2.46 14.46 4.42
CA VAL A 160 -2.60 13.27 3.59
C VAL A 160 -3.41 12.23 4.36
N ALA A 161 -4.44 11.66 3.72
CA ALA A 161 -5.11 10.49 4.27
C ALA A 161 -4.59 9.23 3.59
N ILE A 162 -4.42 8.18 4.37
CA ILE A 162 -4.16 6.82 3.88
C ILE A 162 -5.39 5.98 4.22
N VAL A 163 -5.98 5.35 3.21
CA VAL A 163 -7.04 4.35 3.35
C VAL A 163 -6.43 2.99 3.07
N ASP A 164 -6.63 2.05 3.96
CA ASP A 164 -6.11 0.68 3.82
C ASP A 164 -7.27 -0.30 3.96
N PHE A 165 -7.56 -1.05 2.90
CA PHE A 165 -8.61 -2.07 2.87
C PHE A 165 -8.06 -3.48 2.64
N ASP A 166 -6.77 -3.68 2.83
CA ASP A 166 -6.19 -5.00 3.02
C ASP A 166 -6.87 -5.69 4.23
N VAL A 167 -7.01 -7.01 4.18
CA VAL A 167 -7.64 -7.75 5.27
C VAL A 167 -6.78 -7.80 6.52
N HIS A 168 -5.48 -7.51 6.38
CA HIS A 168 -4.52 -7.44 7.47
C HIS A 168 -4.39 -6.01 7.99
N ARG A 169 -4.08 -5.89 9.28
CA ARG A 169 -3.85 -4.57 9.87
C ARG A 169 -2.59 -3.93 9.31
N ALA A 170 -2.66 -2.66 8.95
CA ALA A 170 -1.56 -1.87 8.40
C ALA A 170 -0.54 -1.43 9.48
N ASP A 171 -0.02 -2.36 10.25
CA ASP A 171 0.82 -2.11 11.43
C ASP A 171 2.14 -1.40 11.12
N GLY A 172 2.74 -1.67 9.96
CA GLY A 172 3.91 -0.94 9.50
C GLY A 172 3.59 0.52 9.18
N THR A 173 2.47 0.78 8.53
CA THR A 173 2.01 2.15 8.28
C THR A 173 1.69 2.85 9.60
N GLU A 174 0.99 2.18 10.54
CA GLU A 174 0.73 2.71 11.88
C GLU A 174 2.03 3.12 12.59
N ASP A 175 3.06 2.25 12.57
CA ASP A 175 4.34 2.50 13.24
C ASP A 175 5.05 3.73 12.70
N ILE A 176 5.02 3.95 11.39
CA ILE A 176 5.68 5.08 10.74
C ILE A 176 4.97 6.40 11.03
N ILE A 177 3.62 6.42 10.96
CA ILE A 177 2.87 7.68 10.97
C ILE A 177 2.26 8.05 12.33
N LYS A 178 2.30 7.16 13.33
CA LYS A 178 1.71 7.44 14.65
C LYS A 178 2.24 8.75 15.23
N GLY A 179 1.32 9.64 15.59
CA GLY A 179 1.64 10.94 16.19
C GLY A 179 2.02 12.04 15.20
N ASP A 180 1.99 11.78 13.88
CA ASP A 180 2.08 12.84 12.87
C ASP A 180 0.65 13.28 12.47
N ASP A 181 0.16 14.34 13.05
CA ASP A 181 -1.20 14.86 12.83
C ASP A 181 -1.45 15.33 11.37
N ARG A 182 -0.42 15.38 10.53
CA ARG A 182 -0.54 15.68 9.10
C ARG A 182 -1.01 14.49 8.29
N ILE A 183 -0.91 13.26 8.84
CA ILE A 183 -1.32 12.02 8.17
C ILE A 183 -2.40 11.34 9.00
N ALA A 184 -3.49 10.95 8.38
CA ALA A 184 -4.52 10.12 9.02
C ALA A 184 -4.62 8.76 8.30
N LEU A 185 -4.60 7.67 9.06
CA LEU A 185 -4.83 6.31 8.58
C LEU A 185 -6.26 5.88 8.87
N PHE A 186 -6.90 5.29 7.87
CA PHE A 186 -8.22 4.65 7.95
C PHE A 186 -8.06 3.20 7.48
N SER A 187 -8.04 2.27 8.41
CA SER A 187 -7.83 0.84 8.11
C SER A 187 -9.02 0.01 8.60
N LEU A 188 -9.47 -0.93 7.80
CA LEU A 188 -10.32 -2.05 8.24
C LEU A 188 -9.49 -3.33 8.12
N TYR A 189 -9.74 -4.29 9.00
CA TYR A 189 -9.01 -5.55 8.98
C TYR A 189 -9.74 -6.64 9.76
N GLN A 190 -9.45 -7.90 9.46
CA GLN A 190 -9.92 -9.02 10.25
C GLN A 190 -9.18 -9.07 11.58
N GLU A 191 -9.89 -9.00 12.71
CA GLU A 191 -9.31 -8.89 14.05
C GLU A 191 -8.40 -10.06 14.41
N THR A 192 -8.68 -11.25 13.90
CA THR A 192 -7.93 -12.48 14.15
C THR A 192 -6.84 -12.78 13.14
N ALA A 193 -6.66 -11.93 12.11
CA ALA A 193 -5.62 -12.10 11.10
C ALA A 193 -4.26 -11.55 11.57
N PHE A 194 -3.23 -11.82 10.75
CA PHE A 194 -1.90 -11.21 10.92
C PHE A 194 -1.98 -9.66 10.98
N PRO A 195 -1.12 -9.00 11.74
CA PRO A 195 -0.05 -9.51 12.60
C PRO A 195 -0.57 -9.98 13.97
N PHE A 196 -0.20 -11.21 14.34
CA PHE A 196 -0.70 -11.84 15.55
C PHE A 196 -0.09 -11.24 16.82
N GLY A 197 -0.92 -11.06 17.86
CA GLY A 197 -0.45 -10.66 19.19
C GLY A 197 0.00 -9.19 19.31
N LEU A 198 0.12 -8.45 18.22
CA LEU A 198 0.49 -7.04 18.24
C LEU A 198 -0.75 -6.17 18.50
N GLN A 199 -0.65 -5.28 19.49
CA GLN A 199 -1.73 -4.33 19.77
C GLN A 199 -1.74 -3.21 18.73
N PRO A 200 -2.92 -2.74 18.27
CA PRO A 200 -3.04 -1.59 17.41
C PRO A 200 -2.43 -0.33 18.04
N ALA A 201 -1.80 0.50 17.23
CA ALA A 201 -1.27 1.76 17.71
C ALA A 201 -2.38 2.67 18.26
N GLN A 202 -2.16 3.21 19.46
CA GLN A 202 -3.08 4.15 20.10
C GLN A 202 -2.62 5.58 19.77
N ALA A 203 -3.18 6.14 18.70
CA ALA A 203 -2.88 7.53 18.27
C ALA A 203 -4.14 8.16 17.66
N SER A 204 -4.29 9.48 17.83
CA SER A 204 -5.44 10.26 17.36
C SER A 204 -5.61 10.25 15.84
N ASN A 205 -4.51 10.06 15.12
CA ASN A 205 -4.44 10.04 13.67
C ASN A 205 -4.62 8.64 13.05
N ILE A 206 -4.90 7.62 13.87
CA ILE A 206 -5.13 6.24 13.42
C ILE A 206 -6.56 5.83 13.72
N VAL A 207 -7.30 5.46 12.68
CA VAL A 207 -8.71 5.05 12.72
C VAL A 207 -8.79 3.59 12.29
N ASN A 208 -8.63 2.71 13.26
CA ASN A 208 -8.73 1.26 13.07
C ASN A 208 -10.18 0.80 13.21
N ALA A 209 -10.62 -0.05 12.30
CA ALA A 209 -11.90 -0.74 12.32
C ALA A 209 -11.67 -2.26 12.31
N PRO A 210 -11.39 -2.87 13.48
CA PRO A 210 -11.32 -4.33 13.58
C PRO A 210 -12.70 -4.92 13.30
N MET A 211 -12.73 -5.98 12.49
CA MET A 211 -13.96 -6.64 12.05
C MET A 211 -13.88 -8.15 12.32
N PRO A 212 -14.99 -8.80 12.66
CA PRO A 212 -15.00 -10.24 12.94
C PRO A 212 -14.79 -11.06 11.66
N GLU A 213 -14.34 -12.29 11.82
CA GLU A 213 -14.33 -13.29 10.76
C GLU A 213 -15.70 -13.43 10.11
N GLY A 214 -15.70 -13.60 8.79
CA GLY A 214 -16.93 -13.76 8.01
C GLY A 214 -17.64 -12.45 7.66
N SER A 215 -17.06 -11.29 8.04
CA SER A 215 -17.57 -9.97 7.61
C SER A 215 -17.73 -9.91 6.10
N ASP A 216 -18.81 -9.30 5.67
CA ASP A 216 -19.18 -9.18 4.25
C ASP A 216 -19.26 -7.71 3.79
N GLY A 217 -19.70 -7.52 2.55
CA GLY A 217 -19.82 -6.18 1.96
C GLY A 217 -20.76 -5.25 2.73
N ALA A 218 -21.80 -5.75 3.39
CA ALA A 218 -22.71 -4.90 4.18
C ALA A 218 -22.03 -4.37 5.44
N ASP A 219 -21.18 -5.19 6.08
CA ASP A 219 -20.41 -4.77 7.24
C ASP A 219 -19.36 -3.72 6.87
N VAL A 220 -18.63 -3.94 5.77
CA VAL A 220 -17.66 -2.97 5.23
C VAL A 220 -18.33 -1.67 4.81
N LEU A 221 -19.49 -1.75 4.14
CA LEU A 221 -20.28 -0.59 3.76
C LEU A 221 -20.60 0.29 4.97
N LYS A 222 -20.95 -0.33 6.11
CA LYS A 222 -21.21 0.37 7.35
C LYS A 222 -19.98 1.09 7.89
N VAL A 223 -18.81 0.43 7.91
CA VAL A 223 -17.54 1.07 8.31
C VAL A 223 -17.22 2.26 7.42
N VAL A 224 -17.34 2.10 6.11
CA VAL A 224 -17.08 3.19 5.15
C VAL A 224 -18.00 4.38 5.39
N ASN A 225 -19.30 4.14 5.51
CA ASN A 225 -20.29 5.22 5.64
C ASN A 225 -20.30 5.87 7.03
N ASP A 226 -20.18 5.07 8.09
CA ASP A 226 -20.38 5.57 9.46
C ASP A 226 -19.06 6.05 10.10
N VAL A 227 -17.92 5.56 9.61
CA VAL A 227 -16.60 5.85 10.21
C VAL A 227 -15.70 6.61 9.24
N TRP A 228 -15.42 6.05 8.05
CA TRP A 228 -14.42 6.64 7.16
C TRP A 228 -14.87 7.96 6.54
N ILE A 229 -16.03 7.99 5.89
CA ILE A 229 -16.49 9.19 5.17
C ILE A 229 -16.60 10.40 6.10
N PRO A 230 -17.28 10.33 7.27
CA PRO A 230 -17.40 11.48 8.15
C PRO A 230 -16.04 12.00 8.64
N ARG A 231 -15.13 11.10 8.98
CA ARG A 231 -13.81 11.47 9.49
C ARG A 231 -12.88 11.99 8.39
N LEU A 232 -12.92 11.43 7.18
CA LEU A 232 -12.21 11.95 6.02
C LEU A 232 -12.67 13.37 5.67
N LEU A 233 -13.98 13.61 5.65
CA LEU A 233 -14.55 14.96 5.42
C LEU A 233 -14.17 15.95 6.52
N MET A 234 -14.06 15.51 7.76
CA MET A 234 -13.59 16.34 8.88
C MET A 234 -12.09 16.61 8.81
N PHE A 235 -11.28 15.61 8.46
CA PHE A 235 -9.83 15.73 8.34
C PHE A 235 -9.42 16.64 7.15
N LYS A 236 -10.20 16.66 6.07
CA LYS A 236 -9.98 17.46 4.85
C LYS A 236 -8.58 17.27 4.28
N PRO A 237 -8.23 16.08 3.83
CA PRO A 237 -6.93 15.83 3.23
C PRO A 237 -6.77 16.57 1.90
N ASP A 238 -5.54 16.96 1.58
CA ASP A 238 -5.16 17.47 0.27
C ASP A 238 -4.94 16.33 -0.75
N LEU A 239 -4.68 15.12 -0.24
CA LEU A 239 -4.46 13.91 -1.04
C LEU A 239 -4.97 12.70 -0.26
N ILE A 240 -5.55 11.73 -0.97
CA ILE A 240 -5.88 10.40 -0.42
C ILE A 240 -5.03 9.35 -1.15
N LEU A 241 -4.30 8.56 -0.38
CA LEU A 241 -3.57 7.38 -0.82
C LEU A 241 -4.33 6.12 -0.40
N VAL A 242 -4.20 5.05 -1.16
CA VAL A 242 -4.86 3.78 -0.86
C VAL A 242 -3.84 2.65 -0.88
N SER A 243 -3.72 1.92 0.23
CA SER A 243 -3.13 0.59 0.26
C SER A 243 -4.21 -0.40 -0.13
N ALA A 244 -4.08 -0.97 -1.33
CA ALA A 244 -5.12 -1.76 -1.97
C ALA A 244 -4.78 -3.26 -1.89
N GLY A 245 -5.07 -3.89 -0.75
CA GLY A 245 -5.11 -5.36 -0.63
C GLY A 245 -6.46 -5.89 -1.13
N PHE A 246 -6.44 -7.00 -1.85
CA PHE A 246 -7.66 -7.66 -2.35
C PHE A 246 -7.88 -9.02 -1.71
N ASP A 247 -7.20 -9.28 -0.62
CA ASP A 247 -7.19 -10.52 0.15
C ASP A 247 -8.37 -10.65 1.15
N ALA A 248 -9.18 -9.61 1.29
CA ALA A 248 -10.51 -9.70 1.92
C ALA A 248 -11.57 -10.35 0.99
N HIS A 249 -11.19 -10.73 -0.25
CA HIS A 249 -12.12 -11.36 -1.19
C HIS A 249 -12.51 -12.75 -0.71
N ARG A 250 -13.79 -13.15 -0.91
CA ARG A 250 -14.35 -14.45 -0.48
C ARG A 250 -13.63 -15.67 -1.02
N ASP A 251 -12.90 -15.54 -2.13
CA ASP A 251 -12.15 -16.63 -2.76
C ASP A 251 -10.69 -16.67 -2.27
N GLU A 252 -10.27 -15.72 -1.40
CA GLU A 252 -8.97 -15.74 -0.73
C GLU A 252 -8.93 -16.83 0.36
N LYS A 253 -7.72 -17.36 0.59
CA LYS A 253 -7.53 -18.48 1.53
C LYS A 253 -6.85 -18.07 2.83
N GLN A 254 -6.24 -16.90 2.88
CA GLN A 254 -5.48 -16.40 4.04
C GLN A 254 -6.37 -15.71 5.07
N ALA A 255 -7.57 -15.31 4.68
CA ALA A 255 -8.53 -14.65 5.55
C ALA A 255 -9.94 -15.15 5.32
N LEU A 256 -10.87 -14.75 6.18
CA LEU A 256 -12.23 -15.26 6.22
C LEU A 256 -13.29 -14.21 5.90
N PHE A 257 -12.91 -13.05 5.36
CA PHE A 257 -13.86 -12.08 4.85
C PHE A 257 -14.55 -12.61 3.59
N LYS A 258 -15.69 -12.02 3.26
CA LYS A 258 -16.54 -12.46 2.16
C LYS A 258 -16.81 -11.36 1.14
N LEU A 259 -15.83 -10.49 0.93
CA LEU A 259 -15.97 -9.40 -0.04
C LEU A 259 -15.99 -9.92 -1.46
N THR A 260 -16.61 -9.15 -2.33
CA THR A 260 -16.68 -9.36 -3.77
C THR A 260 -16.07 -8.16 -4.50
N GLU A 261 -15.86 -8.28 -5.80
CA GLU A 261 -15.40 -7.17 -6.64
C GLU A 261 -16.31 -5.94 -6.56
N PHE A 262 -17.60 -6.17 -6.29
CA PHE A 262 -18.56 -5.07 -6.12
C PHE A 262 -18.23 -4.24 -4.87
N ASP A 263 -17.84 -4.88 -3.78
CA ASP A 263 -17.52 -4.21 -2.51
C ASP A 263 -16.27 -3.35 -2.63
N TYR A 264 -15.22 -3.86 -3.31
CA TYR A 264 -14.04 -3.06 -3.64
C TYR A 264 -14.33 -1.89 -4.56
N SER A 265 -15.19 -2.10 -5.56
CA SER A 265 -15.65 -1.03 -6.45
C SER A 265 -16.39 0.04 -5.65
N PHE A 266 -17.25 -0.35 -4.73
CA PHE A 266 -17.98 0.55 -3.85
C PHE A 266 -17.02 1.38 -2.98
N MET A 267 -16.10 0.74 -2.24
CA MET A 267 -15.10 1.45 -1.43
C MET A 267 -14.32 2.47 -2.25
N THR A 268 -13.86 2.06 -3.43
CA THR A 268 -13.13 2.93 -4.34
C THR A 268 -13.95 4.14 -4.78
N ILE A 269 -15.22 3.94 -5.15
CA ILE A 269 -16.13 5.02 -5.56
C ILE A 269 -16.34 6.02 -4.42
N GLU A 270 -16.56 5.54 -3.20
CA GLU A 270 -16.79 6.38 -2.04
C GLU A 270 -15.54 7.20 -1.66
N VAL A 271 -14.37 6.57 -1.66
CA VAL A 271 -13.09 7.28 -1.45
C VAL A 271 -12.86 8.33 -2.53
N MET A 272 -13.11 8.00 -3.80
CA MET A 272 -13.01 8.95 -4.91
C MET A 272 -14.02 10.10 -4.79
N ARG A 273 -15.23 9.84 -4.26
CA ARG A 273 -16.24 10.88 -4.02
C ARG A 273 -15.77 11.86 -2.94
N VAL A 274 -15.21 11.35 -1.86
CA VAL A 274 -14.62 12.19 -0.81
C VAL A 274 -13.44 12.99 -1.37
N ALA A 275 -12.52 12.35 -2.10
CA ALA A 275 -11.38 13.04 -2.70
C ALA A 275 -11.81 14.21 -3.59
N ARG A 276 -12.85 14.02 -4.44
CA ARG A 276 -13.42 15.11 -5.27
C ARG A 276 -14.02 16.25 -4.46
N ALA A 277 -14.47 15.97 -3.25
CA ALA A 277 -15.11 16.98 -2.39
C ALA A 277 -14.08 17.80 -1.61
N VAL A 278 -12.92 17.24 -1.25
CA VAL A 278 -11.99 17.85 -0.29
C VAL A 278 -10.56 18.03 -0.76
N CYS A 279 -10.10 17.28 -1.77
CA CYS A 279 -8.70 17.36 -2.22
C CYS A 279 -8.42 18.43 -3.31
N GLY A 280 -9.35 19.22 -3.72
CA GLY A 280 -9.16 20.34 -4.69
C GLY A 280 -9.34 19.89 -6.14
#